data_3c235c7bb567259d15515eaeeb31e935
#
_entry.id   3c235c7bb567259d15515eaeeb31e935
#
_cell.length_a   1.000
_cell.length_b   1.000
_cell.length_c   1.000
_cell.angle_alpha   90.00
_cell.angle_beta   90.00
_cell.angle_gamma   90.00
#
_symmetry.space_group_name_H-M   'P 1'
#
loop_
_entity.id
_entity.type
_entity.pdbx_description
1 polymer ?
#
loop_
_entity_poly.entity_id
_entity_poly.type
_entity_poly.pdbx_seq_one_letter_code
_entity_poly.pdbx_strand_id
1 'polypeptide(L)'
;MELIDRKSPEALKTALEIQERAKKKDTDFCLSGKWKTFVREHNGFKIYAVDGEWLRNNISIHFGAGGHGFVHEFIPLNEIWVSTHHFIGCGCSNLKEAEQLVSENYFNSTVIHEITEFMQMEKGMPFWKAHEIALEVERKIGLLKDPHTEVD
;
A
#
# COMPACT_ATOMS: atom_id res chain seq x y z
N MET A 1 13.56 -16.87 -21.43
CA MET A 1 13.58 -15.55 -20.77
C MET A 1 14.00 -15.74 -19.32
N GLU A 2 15.07 -15.11 -18.93
CA GLU A 2 15.51 -15.18 -17.55
C GLU A 2 14.61 -14.30 -16.67
N LEU A 3 14.21 -14.84 -15.54
CA LEU A 3 13.46 -14.10 -14.56
C LEU A 3 14.41 -13.27 -13.70
N ILE A 4 14.02 -12.05 -13.38
CA ILE A 4 14.80 -11.19 -12.49
C ILE A 4 14.73 -11.76 -11.08
N ASP A 5 15.88 -12.01 -10.48
CA ASP A 5 15.95 -12.37 -9.07
C ASP A 5 15.80 -11.10 -8.22
N ARG A 6 14.61 -10.93 -7.61
CA ARG A 6 14.28 -9.77 -6.77
C ARG A 6 15.15 -9.66 -5.52
N LYS A 7 15.83 -10.74 -5.14
CA LYS A 7 16.68 -10.79 -3.95
C LYS A 7 18.16 -10.69 -4.28
N SER A 8 18.50 -10.54 -5.55
CA SER A 8 19.89 -10.36 -5.96
C SER A 8 20.48 -9.06 -5.41
N PRO A 9 21.81 -8.98 -5.23
CA PRO A 9 22.46 -7.74 -4.78
C PRO A 9 22.15 -6.52 -5.67
N GLU A 10 22.06 -6.71 -6.97
CA GLU A 10 21.72 -5.62 -7.90
C GLU A 10 20.29 -5.15 -7.73
N ALA A 11 19.34 -6.09 -7.59
CA ALA A 11 17.93 -5.75 -7.38
C ALA A 11 17.74 -5.04 -6.04
N LEU A 12 18.43 -5.50 -5.01
CA LEU A 12 18.40 -4.86 -3.68
C LEU A 12 18.94 -3.43 -3.75
N LYS A 13 20.07 -3.24 -4.40
CA LYS A 13 20.68 -1.91 -4.57
C LYS A 13 19.71 -0.96 -5.27
N THR A 14 19.11 -1.41 -6.36
CA THR A 14 18.14 -0.61 -7.13
C THR A 14 16.92 -0.25 -6.27
N ALA A 15 16.39 -1.20 -5.52
CA ALA A 15 15.26 -0.95 -4.62
C ALA A 15 15.59 0.10 -3.57
N LEU A 16 16.76 0.01 -2.95
CA LEU A 16 17.20 0.98 -1.94
C LEU A 16 17.42 2.37 -2.53
N GLU A 17 17.92 2.47 -3.75
CA GLU A 17 18.08 3.74 -4.46
C GLU A 17 16.72 4.39 -4.74
N ILE A 18 15.73 3.60 -5.13
CA ILE A 18 14.36 4.08 -5.34
C ILE A 18 13.77 4.62 -4.04
N GLN A 19 13.98 3.92 -2.94
CA GLN A 19 13.53 4.35 -1.63
C GLN A 19 14.19 5.66 -1.18
N GLU A 20 15.49 5.81 -1.43
CA GLU A 20 16.21 7.05 -1.11
C GLU A 20 15.70 8.24 -1.93
N ARG A 21 15.37 8.02 -3.20
CA ARG A 21 14.75 9.06 -4.02
C ARG A 21 13.35 9.43 -3.50
N ALA A 22 12.58 8.42 -3.06
CA ALA A 22 11.25 8.67 -2.50
C ALA A 22 11.30 9.55 -1.26
N LYS A 23 12.31 9.37 -0.41
CA LYS A 23 12.48 10.19 0.79
C LYS A 23 12.72 11.67 0.50
N LYS A 24 13.18 11.98 -0.70
CA LYS A 24 13.52 13.35 -1.12
C LYS A 24 12.42 14.04 -1.90
N LYS A 25 11.29 13.37 -2.13
CA LYS A 25 10.21 13.99 -2.90
C LYS A 25 9.62 15.19 -2.17
N ASP A 26 9.03 16.09 -2.94
CA ASP A 26 8.40 17.28 -2.41
C ASP A 26 7.23 16.90 -1.49
N THR A 27 7.34 17.29 -0.21
CA THR A 27 6.31 17.03 0.79
C THR A 27 5.11 17.97 0.66
N ASP A 28 5.24 19.06 -0.10
CA ASP A 28 4.14 19.99 -0.35
C ASP A 28 3.23 19.51 -1.49
N PHE A 29 3.66 18.45 -2.20
CA PHE A 29 2.84 17.85 -3.23
C PHE A 29 1.56 17.28 -2.61
N CYS A 30 0.42 17.71 -3.14
CA CYS A 30 -0.88 17.27 -2.65
C CYS A 30 -1.84 17.02 -3.81
N LEU A 31 -2.37 15.81 -3.87
CA LEU A 31 -3.48 15.48 -4.74
C LEU A 31 -4.76 15.48 -3.93
N SER A 32 -5.73 16.25 -4.34
CA SER A 32 -7.01 16.33 -3.65
C SER A 32 -8.17 16.17 -4.64
N GLY A 33 -9.34 15.85 -4.11
CA GLY A 33 -10.54 15.69 -4.93
C GLY A 33 -11.59 14.87 -4.18
N LYS A 34 -12.75 14.71 -4.78
CA LYS A 34 -13.86 13.96 -4.19
C LYS A 34 -13.55 12.47 -4.02
N TRP A 35 -12.56 11.97 -4.71
CA TRP A 35 -12.11 10.58 -4.64
C TRP A 35 -11.28 10.27 -3.38
N LYS A 36 -10.93 11.30 -2.60
CA LYS A 36 -10.04 11.20 -1.45
C LYS A 36 -10.69 11.86 -0.24
N THR A 37 -10.87 11.12 0.86
CA THR A 37 -11.52 11.60 2.06
C THR A 37 -10.66 11.30 3.29
N PHE A 38 -10.40 12.32 4.11
CA PHE A 38 -9.66 12.13 5.36
C PHE A 38 -10.48 11.30 6.34
N VAL A 39 -9.83 10.30 6.96
CA VAL A 39 -10.47 9.41 7.93
C VAL A 39 -10.02 9.71 9.35
N ARG A 40 -8.72 9.64 9.60
CA ARG A 40 -8.13 9.88 10.92
C ARG A 40 -6.62 9.97 10.84
N GLU A 41 -5.98 10.33 11.95
CA GLU A 41 -4.54 10.16 12.12
C GLU A 41 -4.25 8.84 12.83
N HIS A 42 -3.11 8.22 12.50
CA HIS A 42 -2.66 6.99 13.11
C HIS A 42 -1.13 6.94 13.05
N ASN A 43 -0.49 6.86 14.22
CA ASN A 43 0.98 6.80 14.32
C ASN A 43 1.70 7.91 13.53
N GLY A 44 1.15 9.11 13.51
CA GLY A 44 1.72 10.25 12.79
C GLY A 44 1.39 10.32 11.32
N PHE A 45 0.68 9.34 10.78
CA PHE A 45 0.20 9.35 9.40
C PHE A 45 -1.23 9.86 9.31
N LYS A 46 -1.54 10.55 8.24
CA LYS A 46 -2.90 10.89 7.87
C LYS A 46 -3.47 9.77 7.01
N ILE A 47 -4.56 9.18 7.47
CA ILE A 47 -5.22 8.07 6.78
C ILE A 47 -6.34 8.62 5.92
N TYR A 48 -6.30 8.28 4.63
CA TYR A 48 -7.32 8.68 3.65
C TYR A 48 -7.99 7.46 3.06
N ALA A 49 -9.31 7.53 2.97
CA ALA A 49 -10.09 6.60 2.16
C ALA A 49 -10.12 7.13 0.73
N VAL A 50 -9.80 6.29 -0.25
CA VAL A 50 -9.75 6.68 -1.65
C VAL A 50 -10.65 5.78 -2.50
N ASP A 51 -11.22 6.35 -3.56
CA ASP A 51 -11.90 5.57 -4.59
C ASP A 51 -10.83 4.93 -5.47
N GLY A 52 -10.55 3.66 -5.19
CA GLY A 52 -9.47 2.93 -5.87
C GLY A 52 -9.70 2.75 -7.36
N GLU A 53 -10.96 2.58 -7.80
CA GLU A 53 -11.28 2.47 -9.22
C GLU A 53 -10.97 3.78 -9.95
N TRP A 54 -11.43 4.89 -9.40
CA TRP A 54 -11.14 6.20 -9.97
C TRP A 54 -9.63 6.44 -10.05
N LEU A 55 -8.92 6.09 -8.98
CA LEU A 55 -7.48 6.27 -8.88
C LEU A 55 -6.75 5.45 -9.94
N ARG A 56 -7.12 4.19 -10.11
CA ARG A 56 -6.52 3.33 -11.14
C ARG A 56 -6.77 3.86 -12.55
N ASN A 57 -7.96 4.39 -12.80
CA ASN A 57 -8.31 4.91 -14.11
C ASN A 57 -7.71 6.28 -14.43
N ASN A 58 -7.35 7.06 -13.42
CA ASN A 58 -6.96 8.46 -13.62
C ASN A 58 -5.53 8.78 -13.16
N ILE A 59 -4.96 8.03 -12.23
CA ILE A 59 -3.64 8.32 -11.68
C ILE A 59 -2.66 7.18 -11.98
N SER A 60 -2.94 5.95 -11.54
CA SER A 60 -2.02 4.83 -11.73
C SER A 60 -2.75 3.50 -11.64
N ILE A 61 -2.59 2.68 -12.67
CA ILE A 61 -3.13 1.32 -12.70
C ILE A 61 -2.48 0.39 -11.67
N HIS A 62 -1.39 0.81 -11.07
CA HIS A 62 -0.64 -0.02 -10.11
C HIS A 62 -1.15 0.11 -8.68
N PHE A 63 -2.07 1.03 -8.41
CA PHE A 63 -2.66 1.14 -7.09
C PHE A 63 -3.64 -0.01 -6.83
N GLY A 64 -3.48 -0.67 -5.67
CA GLY A 64 -4.33 -1.79 -5.28
C GLY A 64 -5.23 -1.48 -4.09
N ALA A 65 -5.09 -2.26 -3.02
CA ALA A 65 -5.90 -2.11 -1.81
C ALA A 65 -5.50 -0.89 -0.99
N GLY A 66 -4.23 -0.53 -1.01
CA GLY A 66 -3.71 0.62 -0.28
C GLY A 66 -2.30 0.94 -0.71
N GLY A 67 -1.75 2.03 -0.18
CA GLY A 67 -0.39 2.41 -0.51
C GLY A 67 0.17 3.52 0.36
N HIS A 68 1.47 3.72 0.22
CA HIS A 68 2.22 4.76 0.90
C HIS A 68 3.27 5.36 -0.02
N GLY A 69 3.93 6.41 0.47
CA GLY A 69 4.80 7.24 -0.36
C GLY A 69 6.12 6.62 -0.81
N PHE A 70 6.57 5.52 -0.21
CA PHE A 70 7.77 4.83 -0.69
C PHE A 70 7.50 3.92 -1.89
N VAL A 71 6.24 3.48 -2.06
CA VAL A 71 5.84 2.60 -3.15
C VAL A 71 5.23 3.39 -4.30
N HIS A 72 4.46 4.42 -3.99
CA HIS A 72 3.77 5.23 -4.99
C HIS A 72 4.25 6.68 -4.96
N GLU A 73 4.74 7.15 -6.10
CA GLU A 73 5.25 8.49 -6.25
C GLU A 73 4.22 9.57 -5.96
N PHE A 74 2.96 9.30 -6.26
CA PHE A 74 1.86 10.26 -6.11
C PHE A 74 1.30 10.34 -4.68
N ILE A 75 1.80 9.53 -3.73
CA ILE A 75 1.36 9.58 -2.33
C ILE A 75 2.38 10.35 -1.50
N PRO A 76 1.96 11.41 -0.78
CA PRO A 76 2.85 12.09 0.17
C PRO A 76 3.37 11.15 1.25
N LEU A 77 4.58 11.41 1.75
CA LEU A 77 5.24 10.53 2.72
C LEU A 77 4.52 10.45 4.06
N ASN A 78 3.71 11.43 4.40
CA ASN A 78 2.97 11.45 5.67
C ASN A 78 1.53 10.93 5.55
N GLU A 79 1.18 10.36 4.39
CA GLU A 79 -0.18 9.87 4.13
C GLU A 79 -0.19 8.39 3.83
N ILE A 80 -1.26 7.75 4.26
CA ILE A 80 -1.60 6.36 3.91
C ILE A 80 -2.95 6.41 3.21
N TRP A 81 -3.01 5.83 2.02
CA TRP A 81 -4.23 5.76 1.22
C TRP A 81 -4.76 4.34 1.19
N VAL A 82 -6.04 4.18 1.49
CA VAL A 82 -6.69 2.86 1.51
C VAL A 82 -7.96 2.91 0.66
N SER A 83 -8.07 1.96 -0.26
CA SER A 83 -9.25 1.86 -1.13
C SER A 83 -10.51 1.52 -0.34
N THR A 84 -11.61 2.19 -0.67
CA THR A 84 -12.93 1.88 -0.10
C THR A 84 -13.53 0.61 -0.66
N HIS A 85 -13.00 0.12 -1.80
CA HIS A 85 -13.53 -1.03 -2.51
C HIS A 85 -12.43 -2.02 -2.85
N HIS A 86 -12.79 -3.29 -2.89
CA HIS A 86 -11.93 -4.33 -3.47
C HIS A 86 -11.77 -4.07 -4.96
N PHE A 87 -10.67 -4.53 -5.54
CA PHE A 87 -10.44 -4.39 -6.97
C PHE A 87 -10.41 -5.77 -7.64
N ILE A 88 -10.65 -5.78 -8.95
CA ILE A 88 -10.54 -7.02 -9.74
C ILE A 88 -9.11 -7.52 -9.63
N GLY A 89 -8.95 -8.79 -9.26
CA GLY A 89 -7.63 -9.39 -9.12
C GLY A 89 -6.99 -9.20 -7.75
N CYS A 90 -7.70 -8.58 -6.76
CA CYS A 90 -7.21 -8.67 -5.38
C CYS A 90 -7.22 -10.16 -4.98
N GLY A 91 -6.30 -10.57 -4.12
CA GLY A 91 -6.25 -11.96 -3.66
C GLY A 91 -7.41 -12.38 -2.77
N CYS A 92 -8.49 -11.62 -2.73
CA CYS A 92 -9.65 -11.85 -1.88
C CYS A 92 -10.53 -12.94 -2.47
N SER A 93 -10.75 -14.00 -1.71
CA SER A 93 -11.61 -15.09 -2.14
C SER A 93 -13.07 -14.65 -2.19
N ASN A 94 -13.85 -15.26 -3.09
CA ASN A 94 -15.30 -15.11 -3.20
C ASN A 94 -15.80 -13.76 -3.72
N LEU A 95 -14.95 -12.92 -4.30
CA LEU A 95 -15.41 -11.73 -5.00
C LEU A 95 -15.96 -12.14 -6.36
N LYS A 96 -17.27 -12.04 -6.52
CA LYS A 96 -17.97 -12.34 -7.80
C LYS A 96 -18.12 -11.10 -8.65
N GLU A 97 -18.10 -9.94 -8.04
CA GLU A 97 -18.24 -8.66 -8.70
C GLU A 97 -17.08 -7.77 -8.32
N ALA A 98 -16.65 -6.99 -9.28
CA ALA A 98 -15.59 -6.01 -9.07
C ALA A 98 -16.08 -4.89 -8.14
N GLU A 99 -15.12 -4.31 -7.42
CA GLU A 99 -15.32 -3.07 -6.68
C GLU A 99 -16.38 -3.17 -5.57
N GLN A 100 -16.42 -4.31 -4.86
CA GLN A 100 -17.22 -4.42 -3.65
C GLN A 100 -16.61 -3.59 -2.52
N LEU A 101 -17.47 -2.98 -1.71
CA LEU A 101 -17.05 -2.23 -0.54
C LEU A 101 -16.26 -3.11 0.44
N VAL A 102 -15.12 -2.60 0.91
CA VAL A 102 -14.36 -3.30 1.93
C VAL A 102 -15.02 -3.18 3.29
N SER A 103 -14.87 -4.20 4.14
CA SER A 103 -15.33 -4.11 5.51
C SER A 103 -14.44 -3.18 6.32
N GLU A 104 -14.93 -2.72 7.47
CA GLU A 104 -14.15 -1.92 8.41
C GLU A 104 -12.87 -2.65 8.84
N ASN A 105 -12.98 -3.95 9.13
CA ASN A 105 -11.82 -4.75 9.51
C ASN A 105 -10.80 -4.85 8.37
N TYR A 106 -11.26 -5.01 7.14
CA TYR A 106 -10.36 -5.03 5.98
C TYR A 106 -9.65 -3.69 5.82
N PHE A 107 -10.40 -2.59 5.93
CA PHE A 107 -9.83 -1.24 5.85
C PHE A 107 -8.73 -1.05 6.91
N ASN A 108 -9.04 -1.36 8.16
CA ASN A 108 -8.11 -1.20 9.27
C ASN A 108 -6.91 -2.13 9.18
N SER A 109 -7.10 -3.35 8.70
CA SER A 109 -6.00 -4.27 8.46
C SER A 109 -5.05 -3.72 7.38
N THR A 110 -5.59 -3.13 6.33
CA THR A 110 -4.79 -2.49 5.28
C THR A 110 -4.02 -1.28 5.83
N VAL A 111 -4.63 -0.46 6.69
CA VAL A 111 -3.92 0.64 7.36
C VAL A 111 -2.70 0.12 8.12
N ILE A 112 -2.87 -0.92 8.90
CA ILE A 112 -1.78 -1.54 9.68
C ILE A 112 -0.69 -2.06 8.75
N HIS A 113 -1.07 -2.72 7.66
CA HIS A 113 -0.16 -3.23 6.66
C HIS A 113 0.71 -2.10 6.08
N GLU A 114 0.07 -1.04 5.60
CA GLU A 114 0.78 0.04 4.93
C GLU A 114 1.70 0.81 5.88
N ILE A 115 1.28 1.06 7.12
CA ILE A 115 2.13 1.73 8.12
C ILE A 115 3.32 0.85 8.46
N THR A 116 3.11 -0.43 8.70
CA THR A 116 4.18 -1.37 9.04
C THR A 116 5.20 -1.45 7.92
N GLU A 117 4.72 -1.61 6.68
CA GLU A 117 5.57 -1.67 5.49
C GLU A 117 6.39 -0.39 5.33
N PHE A 118 5.73 0.78 5.44
CA PHE A 118 6.42 2.06 5.36
C PHE A 118 7.52 2.19 6.40
N MET A 119 7.23 1.86 7.66
CA MET A 119 8.21 1.99 8.75
C MET A 119 9.42 1.08 8.56
N GLN A 120 9.22 -0.12 8.03
CA GLN A 120 10.33 -1.02 7.72
C GLN A 120 11.16 -0.49 6.55
N MET A 121 10.51 0.02 5.53
CA MET A 121 11.20 0.62 4.38
C MET A 121 11.97 1.88 4.77
N GLU A 122 11.45 2.67 5.69
CA GLU A 122 12.13 3.85 6.22
C GLU A 122 13.45 3.48 6.90
N LYS A 123 13.53 2.32 7.51
CA LYS A 123 14.74 1.78 8.13
C LYS A 123 15.74 1.23 7.12
N GLY A 124 15.41 1.24 5.84
CA GLY A 124 16.27 0.73 4.77
C GLY A 124 15.93 -0.68 4.29
N MET A 125 14.84 -1.26 4.77
CA MET A 125 14.42 -2.59 4.34
C MET A 125 13.80 -2.52 2.94
N PRO A 126 14.13 -3.46 2.04
CA PRO A 126 13.50 -3.49 0.72
C PRO A 126 12.01 -3.84 0.80
N PHE A 127 11.25 -3.38 -0.17
CA PHE A 127 9.79 -3.54 -0.22
C PHE A 127 9.34 -4.98 0.04
N TRP A 128 9.89 -5.95 -0.70
CA TRP A 128 9.40 -7.32 -0.61
C TRP A 128 9.52 -7.91 0.81
N LYS A 129 10.58 -7.52 1.54
CA LYS A 129 10.79 -7.97 2.91
C LYS A 129 9.89 -7.22 3.89
N ALA A 130 9.76 -5.91 3.70
CA ALA A 130 8.85 -5.09 4.49
C ALA A 130 7.40 -5.56 4.34
N HIS A 131 7.01 -5.94 3.13
CA HIS A 131 5.70 -6.47 2.82
C HIS A 131 5.43 -7.78 3.56
N GLU A 132 6.39 -8.71 3.59
CA GLU A 132 6.27 -9.96 4.34
C GLU A 132 6.05 -9.71 5.84
N ILE A 133 6.80 -8.75 6.41
CA ILE A 133 6.63 -8.39 7.82
C ILE A 133 5.25 -7.79 8.06
N ALA A 134 4.78 -6.93 7.17
CA ALA A 134 3.45 -6.34 7.28
C ALA A 134 2.35 -7.39 7.29
N LEU A 135 2.45 -8.42 6.43
CA LEU A 135 1.50 -9.53 6.41
C LEU A 135 1.52 -10.30 7.73
N GLU A 136 2.69 -10.53 8.32
CA GLU A 136 2.80 -11.20 9.62
C GLU A 136 2.14 -10.40 10.74
N VAL A 137 2.33 -9.08 10.74
CA VAL A 137 1.71 -8.21 11.74
C VAL A 137 0.18 -8.26 11.61
N GLU A 138 -0.35 -8.20 10.40
CA GLU A 138 -1.78 -8.34 10.16
C GLU A 138 -2.32 -9.67 10.73
N ARG A 139 -1.62 -10.78 10.48
CA ARG A 139 -2.03 -12.09 11.00
C ARG A 139 -2.04 -12.13 12.53
N LYS A 140 -1.06 -11.53 13.18
CA LYS A 140 -0.97 -11.48 14.63
C LYS A 140 -2.08 -10.64 15.24
N ILE A 141 -2.44 -9.53 14.61
CA ILE A 141 -3.52 -8.66 15.08
C ILE A 141 -4.87 -9.32 14.88
N GLY A 142 -5.05 -10.05 13.77
CA GLY A 142 -6.19 -10.92 13.57
C GLY A 142 -7.51 -10.23 13.27
N LEU A 143 -7.47 -9.01 12.69
CA LEU A 143 -8.69 -8.33 12.23
C LEU A 143 -9.38 -9.10 11.10
N LEU A 144 -8.60 -9.79 10.29
CA LEU A 144 -9.09 -10.67 9.23
C LEU A 144 -8.65 -12.10 9.52
N LYS A 145 -9.51 -13.05 9.19
CA LYS A 145 -9.19 -14.46 9.34
C LYS A 145 -8.02 -14.86 8.44
N ASP A 146 -8.06 -14.40 7.20
CA ASP A 146 -6.97 -14.56 6.23
C ASP A 146 -6.65 -13.18 5.68
N PRO A 147 -5.62 -12.50 6.18
CA PRO A 147 -5.20 -11.25 5.59
C PRO A 147 -4.91 -11.48 4.11
N HIS A 148 -5.41 -10.56 3.28
CA HIS A 148 -5.17 -10.68 1.85
C HIS A 148 -3.68 -10.78 1.61
N THR A 149 -3.28 -11.86 0.98
CA THR A 149 -1.94 -11.97 0.43
C THR A 149 -2.02 -11.46 -0.98
N GLU A 150 -1.24 -10.47 -1.31
CA GLU A 150 -1.08 -10.13 -2.70
C GLU A 150 -0.44 -11.33 -3.38
N VAL A 151 -1.08 -11.78 -4.41
CA VAL A 151 -0.51 -12.80 -5.26
C VAL A 151 0.49 -12.10 -6.15
N ASP A 152 1.72 -12.46 -5.99
CA ASP A 152 2.79 -11.96 -6.86
C ASP A 152 2.58 -12.36 -8.33
#